data_e5efeb7411fa15c3dc2f1e1bc8780451
#
_entry.id   e5efeb7411fa15c3dc2f1e1bc8780451
#
_cell.length_a   1.000
_cell.length_b   1.000
_cell.length_c   1.000
_cell.angle_alpha   90.00
_cell.angle_beta   90.00
_cell.angle_gamma   90.00
#
_symmetry.space_group_name_H-M   'P 1'
#
loop_
_entity.id
_entity.type
_entity.pdbx_description
1 polymer ?
#
loop_
_entity_poly.entity_id
_entity_poly.type
_entity_poly.pdbx_seq_one_letter_code
_entity_poly.pdbx_strand_id
1 'polypeptide(L)'
;HIWARGADDDKGQSFIQYAAFEFLVKHNLLRHNVKFILEGEEEIGSPSLETFLAQHRELLKSDIILVSDTSMLAADLPSLTTGLRGIAYWDVEVTGPNHDLHSGHFGGAVANPINVLCEMIAKMTDANGRITIPHFYDDVEELPDAERKMIASIPFDEEKYKRALDVEELRGEKGYSTIERNSCRPSFDVCGIWGGHIGEGSKTVLPSKAYAKLSCRLVPHQDYNKINELFAQYFQSLAPKSVKVKITFSHGGHGYVCPISLPAYKAAEQGFEQAFGKRPLAARRGGSIPIISVFEKVLGVKTILMGFGLESNAIHSPNENFSLDIFRKGIEAVVGFHEAYDQL
;
A
#
# COMPACT_ATOMS: atom_id res chain seq x y z
N HIS A 1 16.05 20.96 5.76
CA HIS A 1 15.15 20.22 4.86
C HIS A 1 15.22 20.83 3.47
N ILE A 2 15.01 19.99 2.45
CA ILE A 2 14.70 20.37 1.07
C ILE A 2 13.19 20.32 0.96
N TRP A 3 12.56 21.37 0.40
CA TRP A 3 11.12 21.49 0.25
C TRP A 3 10.77 21.56 -1.25
N ALA A 4 10.19 20.51 -1.78
CA ALA A 4 9.74 20.45 -3.17
C ALA A 4 8.87 19.20 -3.39
N ARG A 5 8.05 19.19 -4.45
CA ARG A 5 7.39 17.96 -4.91
C ARG A 5 8.44 16.96 -5.38
N GLY A 6 8.36 15.71 -4.87
CA GLY A 6 9.34 14.66 -5.10
C GLY A 6 10.61 14.77 -4.23
N ALA A 7 10.62 15.66 -3.23
CA ALA A 7 11.77 15.78 -2.32
C ALA A 7 12.00 14.49 -1.50
N ASP A 8 10.93 13.84 -1.09
CA ASP A 8 10.96 12.51 -0.45
C ASP A 8 10.55 11.43 -1.47
N ASP A 9 9.44 11.61 -2.15
CA ASP A 9 8.77 10.65 -3.01
C ASP A 9 8.89 11.06 -4.50
N ASP A 10 9.90 10.53 -5.22
CA ASP A 10 11.00 9.68 -4.71
C ASP A 10 12.39 10.20 -5.16
N LYS A 11 12.50 11.47 -5.63
CA LYS A 11 13.78 12.00 -6.14
C LYS A 11 14.87 12.05 -5.08
N GLY A 12 14.51 12.38 -3.82
CA GLY A 12 15.46 12.42 -2.72
C GLY A 12 16.03 11.05 -2.41
N GLN A 13 15.19 10.04 -2.29
CA GLN A 13 15.61 8.67 -2.00
C GLN A 13 16.35 8.04 -3.19
N SER A 14 15.88 8.26 -4.42
CA SER A 14 16.59 7.84 -5.64
C SER A 14 17.99 8.47 -5.72
N PHE A 15 18.13 9.74 -5.33
CA PHE A 15 19.42 10.42 -5.35
C PHE A 15 20.38 9.91 -4.26
N ILE A 16 19.87 9.40 -3.13
CA ILE A 16 20.68 8.68 -2.14
C ILE A 16 21.39 7.49 -2.79
N GLN A 17 20.67 6.66 -3.54
CA GLN A 17 21.22 5.50 -4.24
C GLN A 17 22.33 5.93 -5.22
N TYR A 18 22.05 6.97 -5.99
CA TYR A 18 22.99 7.47 -6.98
C TYR A 18 24.26 8.05 -6.34
N ALA A 19 24.14 8.85 -5.27
CA ALA A 19 25.27 9.46 -4.56
C ALA A 19 26.14 8.40 -3.85
N ALA A 20 25.52 7.37 -3.27
CA ALA A 20 26.23 6.25 -2.67
C ALA A 20 27.04 5.48 -3.75
N PHE A 21 26.42 5.19 -4.89
CA PHE A 21 27.09 4.54 -6.00
C PHE A 21 28.27 5.37 -6.55
N GLU A 22 28.08 6.68 -6.75
CA GLU A 22 29.13 7.59 -7.17
C GLU A 22 30.33 7.57 -6.19
N PHE A 23 30.04 7.58 -4.89
CA PHE A 23 31.06 7.49 -3.84
C PHE A 23 31.86 6.17 -3.96
N LEU A 24 31.16 5.05 -4.03
CA LEU A 24 31.77 3.72 -4.11
C LEU A 24 32.65 3.56 -5.34
N VAL A 25 32.22 4.07 -6.50
CA VAL A 25 33.00 4.03 -7.75
C VAL A 25 34.22 4.92 -7.66
N LYS A 26 34.09 6.18 -7.19
CA LYS A 26 35.21 7.12 -7.06
C LYS A 26 36.30 6.64 -6.11
N HIS A 27 35.93 5.87 -5.09
CA HIS A 27 36.88 5.35 -4.09
C HIS A 27 37.31 3.91 -4.36
N ASN A 28 36.92 3.30 -5.50
CA ASN A 28 37.22 1.91 -5.85
C ASN A 28 36.75 0.90 -4.78
N LEU A 29 35.61 1.16 -4.15
CA LEU A 29 35.02 0.32 -3.11
C LEU A 29 33.97 -0.65 -3.66
N LEU A 30 33.42 -0.41 -4.85
CA LEU A 30 32.40 -1.28 -5.46
C LEU A 30 33.04 -2.57 -6.01
N ARG A 31 32.55 -3.73 -5.57
CA ARG A 31 33.09 -5.06 -5.91
C ARG A 31 32.16 -5.92 -6.77
N HIS A 32 30.92 -5.49 -6.95
CA HIS A 32 29.89 -6.19 -7.73
C HIS A 32 29.32 -5.29 -8.82
N ASN A 33 28.56 -5.88 -9.75
CA ASN A 33 27.90 -5.12 -10.82
C ASN A 33 26.64 -4.45 -10.29
N VAL A 34 26.40 -3.22 -10.72
CA VAL A 34 25.19 -2.46 -10.42
C VAL A 34 24.49 -2.05 -11.70
N LYS A 35 23.17 -2.19 -11.74
CA LYS A 35 22.31 -1.72 -12.81
C LYS A 35 21.29 -0.76 -12.21
N PHE A 36 21.08 0.38 -12.82
CA PHE A 36 20.04 1.32 -12.43
C PHE A 36 18.86 1.22 -13.39
N ILE A 37 17.66 1.12 -12.84
CA ILE A 37 16.40 1.32 -13.56
C ILE A 37 15.79 2.59 -13.00
N LEU A 38 15.56 3.58 -13.85
CA LEU A 38 14.87 4.80 -13.51
C LEU A 38 13.50 4.79 -14.19
N GLU A 39 12.47 4.93 -13.41
CA GLU A 39 11.09 4.89 -13.86
C GLU A 39 10.43 6.26 -13.66
N GLY A 40 9.48 6.63 -14.52
CA GLY A 40 8.75 7.89 -14.45
C GLY A 40 7.22 7.72 -14.38
N GLU A 41 6.72 6.50 -14.20
CA GLU A 41 5.27 6.19 -14.23
C GLU A 41 4.73 5.61 -12.90
N GLU A 42 5.55 5.59 -11.84
CA GLU A 42 5.17 4.94 -10.57
C GLU A 42 3.84 5.49 -10.04
N GLU A 43 3.67 6.81 -10.02
CA GLU A 43 2.50 7.53 -9.50
C GLU A 43 1.20 7.27 -10.28
N ILE A 44 1.30 6.69 -11.46
CA ILE A 44 0.16 6.24 -12.26
C ILE A 44 0.06 4.72 -12.39
N GLY A 45 0.82 3.97 -11.54
CA GLY A 45 0.77 2.52 -11.43
C GLY A 45 1.65 1.77 -12.41
N SER A 46 2.71 2.39 -12.94
CA SER A 46 3.76 1.75 -13.77
C SER A 46 3.23 0.94 -14.97
N PRO A 47 2.33 1.47 -15.81
CA PRO A 47 1.64 0.68 -16.85
C PRO A 47 2.58 0.06 -17.89
N SER A 48 3.74 0.67 -18.14
CA SER A 48 4.71 0.19 -19.13
C SER A 48 5.75 -0.76 -18.57
N LEU A 49 5.94 -0.78 -17.25
CA LEU A 49 7.12 -1.40 -16.63
C LEU A 49 7.09 -2.93 -16.69
N GLU A 50 5.95 -3.60 -16.48
CA GLU A 50 5.86 -5.07 -16.59
C GLU A 50 6.29 -5.55 -17.98
N THR A 51 5.83 -4.87 -19.03
CA THR A 51 6.22 -5.18 -20.42
C THR A 51 7.70 -4.95 -20.66
N PHE A 52 8.24 -3.84 -20.17
CA PHE A 52 9.66 -3.53 -20.24
C PHE A 52 10.52 -4.60 -19.56
N LEU A 53 10.16 -5.00 -18.34
CA LEU A 53 10.88 -6.04 -17.61
C LEU A 53 10.88 -7.37 -18.35
N ALA A 54 9.74 -7.76 -18.94
CA ALA A 54 9.60 -8.99 -19.69
C ALA A 54 10.48 -8.99 -20.96
N GLN A 55 10.55 -7.86 -21.67
CA GLN A 55 11.35 -7.71 -22.89
C GLN A 55 12.85 -7.65 -22.61
N HIS A 56 13.28 -7.19 -21.44
CA HIS A 56 14.68 -6.96 -21.10
C HIS A 56 15.20 -7.87 -19.97
N ARG A 57 14.59 -9.05 -19.76
CA ARG A 57 14.95 -9.98 -18.66
C ARG A 57 16.44 -10.28 -18.58
N GLU A 58 17.09 -10.56 -19.73
CA GLU A 58 18.53 -10.89 -19.77
C GLU A 58 19.39 -9.69 -19.38
N LEU A 59 19.04 -8.48 -19.85
CA LEU A 59 19.72 -7.25 -19.47
C LEU A 59 19.57 -6.96 -17.96
N LEU A 60 18.40 -7.25 -17.42
CA LEU A 60 18.02 -6.96 -16.03
C LEU A 60 18.32 -8.09 -15.04
N LYS A 61 18.91 -9.19 -15.53
CA LYS A 61 19.31 -10.30 -14.65
C LYS A 61 20.20 -9.79 -13.52
N SER A 62 19.82 -10.09 -12.28
CA SER A 62 20.48 -9.68 -11.05
C SER A 62 20.24 -10.70 -9.94
N ASP A 63 21.02 -10.66 -8.88
CA ASP A 63 20.86 -11.54 -7.70
C ASP A 63 19.89 -10.94 -6.71
N ILE A 64 19.79 -9.61 -6.65
CA ILE A 64 18.89 -8.86 -5.77
C ILE A 64 18.48 -7.55 -6.42
N ILE A 65 17.36 -6.99 -5.99
CA ILE A 65 16.91 -5.65 -6.33
C ILE A 65 16.88 -4.83 -5.04
N LEU A 66 17.39 -3.61 -5.08
CA LEU A 66 17.32 -2.64 -3.99
C LEU A 66 16.42 -1.47 -4.41
N VAL A 67 15.41 -1.18 -3.60
CA VAL A 67 14.45 -0.09 -3.85
C VAL A 67 14.41 0.82 -2.62
N SER A 68 14.50 2.12 -2.85
CA SER A 68 14.38 3.16 -1.83
C SER A 68 13.14 4.02 -2.09
N ASP A 69 11.97 3.44 -1.87
CA ASP A 69 10.67 4.07 -2.04
C ASP A 69 9.72 3.67 -0.89
N THR A 70 10.26 3.74 0.32
CA THR A 70 9.50 3.45 1.54
C THR A 70 9.94 4.38 2.68
N SER A 71 9.26 4.27 3.82
CA SER A 71 9.55 5.13 4.97
C SER A 71 10.13 4.36 6.14
N MET A 72 10.94 5.01 6.96
CA MET A 72 11.31 4.56 8.31
C MET A 72 10.15 4.81 9.29
N LEU A 73 10.21 4.18 10.46
CA LEU A 73 9.23 4.41 11.54
C LEU A 73 9.34 5.82 12.13
N ALA A 74 10.58 6.28 12.37
CA ALA A 74 10.88 7.64 12.78
C ALA A 74 12.37 7.94 12.50
N ALA A 75 12.76 9.20 12.57
CA ALA A 75 14.14 9.63 12.32
C ALA A 75 15.15 9.02 13.31
N ASP A 76 14.73 8.76 14.53
CA ASP A 76 15.51 8.11 15.59
C ASP A 76 15.17 6.62 15.77
N LEU A 77 14.28 6.08 14.94
CA LEU A 77 13.84 4.68 14.94
C LEU A 77 13.92 4.10 13.52
N PRO A 78 15.14 3.79 13.05
CA PRO A 78 15.32 3.25 11.71
C PRO A 78 14.60 1.93 11.54
N SER A 79 14.06 1.70 10.36
CA SER A 79 13.37 0.44 10.03
C SER A 79 13.56 0.05 8.57
N LEU A 80 13.59 -1.24 8.31
CA LEU A 80 13.54 -1.81 6.97
C LEU A 80 12.14 -2.33 6.70
N THR A 81 11.61 -2.01 5.53
CA THR A 81 10.31 -2.53 5.12
C THR A 81 10.42 -3.98 4.71
N THR A 82 9.70 -4.86 5.41
CA THR A 82 9.71 -6.30 5.15
C THR A 82 8.43 -6.81 4.47
N GLY A 83 7.47 -5.95 4.26
CA GLY A 83 6.25 -6.34 3.56
C GLY A 83 5.38 -5.14 3.19
N LEU A 84 4.67 -5.31 2.09
CA LEU A 84 3.72 -4.37 1.53
C LEU A 84 2.40 -5.09 1.31
N ARG A 85 1.28 -4.39 1.53
CA ARG A 85 -0.04 -4.95 1.19
C ARG A 85 -0.29 -4.86 -0.32
N GLY A 86 -1.09 -5.80 -0.83
CA GLY A 86 -1.68 -5.73 -2.14
C GLY A 86 -2.89 -4.79 -2.17
N ILE A 87 -3.49 -4.65 -3.34
CA ILE A 87 -4.69 -3.84 -3.53
C ILE A 87 -5.61 -4.49 -4.58
N ALA A 88 -6.91 -4.31 -4.41
CA ALA A 88 -7.91 -4.51 -5.44
C ALA A 88 -8.92 -3.37 -5.36
N TYR A 89 -9.27 -2.76 -6.49
CA TYR A 89 -10.06 -1.54 -6.58
C TYR A 89 -11.19 -1.65 -7.61
N TRP A 90 -12.39 -1.18 -7.24
CA TRP A 90 -13.57 -1.28 -8.08
C TRP A 90 -14.35 0.02 -8.16
N ASP A 91 -14.92 0.27 -9.32
CA ASP A 91 -16.02 1.20 -9.53
C ASP A 91 -17.34 0.44 -9.56
N VAL A 92 -18.30 0.89 -8.76
CA VAL A 92 -19.63 0.28 -8.64
C VAL A 92 -20.70 1.29 -9.04
N GLU A 93 -21.61 0.86 -9.90
CA GLU A 93 -22.82 1.59 -10.26
C GLU A 93 -24.06 0.76 -9.87
N VAL A 94 -24.94 1.35 -9.11
CA VAL A 94 -26.27 0.78 -8.80
C VAL A 94 -27.33 1.59 -9.55
N THR A 95 -28.10 0.94 -10.43
CA THR A 95 -29.17 1.55 -11.22
C THR A 95 -30.52 1.05 -10.72
N GLY A 96 -31.40 1.97 -10.34
CA GLY A 96 -32.80 1.72 -9.96
C GLY A 96 -33.78 2.06 -11.09
N PRO A 97 -34.64 3.10 -10.93
CA PRO A 97 -35.57 3.50 -11.95
C PRO A 97 -34.87 4.05 -13.20
N ASN A 98 -35.58 4.13 -14.33
CA ASN A 98 -35.00 4.57 -15.60
C ASN A 98 -34.73 6.08 -15.68
N HIS A 99 -35.22 6.86 -14.72
CA HIS A 99 -34.96 8.30 -14.56
C HIS A 99 -35.14 8.71 -13.09
N ASP A 100 -34.71 9.89 -12.72
CA ASP A 100 -34.92 10.44 -11.39
C ASP A 100 -36.40 10.70 -11.11
N LEU A 101 -36.85 10.32 -9.92
CA LEU A 101 -38.25 10.38 -9.53
C LEU A 101 -38.46 11.37 -8.37
N HIS A 102 -39.68 11.86 -8.22
CA HIS A 102 -40.08 12.66 -7.06
C HIS A 102 -40.22 11.75 -5.83
N SER A 103 -39.40 11.98 -4.81
CA SER A 103 -39.34 11.10 -3.61
C SER A 103 -40.66 11.05 -2.83
N GLY A 104 -41.46 12.14 -2.84
CA GLY A 104 -42.77 12.19 -2.21
C GLY A 104 -43.85 11.32 -2.91
N HIS A 105 -43.68 11.07 -4.20
CA HIS A 105 -44.65 10.24 -4.96
C HIS A 105 -44.21 8.76 -5.04
N PHE A 106 -42.91 8.49 -5.06
CA PHE A 106 -42.38 7.15 -5.32
C PHE A 106 -41.59 6.57 -4.15
N GLY A 107 -41.25 7.38 -3.12
CA GLY A 107 -40.58 6.92 -1.92
C GLY A 107 -41.41 5.89 -1.16
N GLY A 108 -40.78 4.83 -0.71
CA GLY A 108 -41.45 3.68 -0.09
C GLY A 108 -42.04 2.66 -1.06
N ALA A 109 -42.18 3.01 -2.35
CA ALA A 109 -42.67 2.10 -3.40
C ALA A 109 -41.59 1.65 -4.39
N VAL A 110 -40.62 2.55 -4.69
CA VAL A 110 -39.51 2.29 -5.61
C VAL A 110 -38.21 2.32 -4.82
N ALA A 111 -37.33 1.37 -5.11
CA ALA A 111 -36.02 1.29 -4.45
C ALA A 111 -35.16 2.53 -4.78
N ASN A 112 -34.58 3.12 -3.76
CA ASN A 112 -33.59 4.18 -3.91
C ASN A 112 -32.20 3.55 -4.06
N PRO A 113 -31.51 3.72 -5.18
CA PRO A 113 -30.17 3.14 -5.40
C PRO A 113 -29.13 3.51 -4.35
N ILE A 114 -29.22 4.73 -3.77
CA ILE A 114 -28.28 5.14 -2.70
C ILE A 114 -28.52 4.28 -1.46
N ASN A 115 -29.77 4.11 -1.04
CA ASN A 115 -30.09 3.31 0.14
C ASN A 115 -29.65 1.86 -0.05
N VAL A 116 -29.93 1.28 -1.22
CA VAL A 116 -29.52 -0.08 -1.55
C VAL A 116 -27.99 -0.21 -1.56
N LEU A 117 -27.28 0.74 -2.17
CA LEU A 117 -25.81 0.75 -2.17
C LEU A 117 -25.23 0.81 -0.75
N CYS A 118 -25.76 1.67 0.10
CA CYS A 118 -25.36 1.76 1.50
C CYS A 118 -25.62 0.44 2.27
N GLU A 119 -26.77 -0.20 2.05
CA GLU A 119 -27.11 -1.50 2.64
C GLU A 119 -26.17 -2.62 2.16
N MET A 120 -25.78 -2.62 0.90
CA MET A 120 -24.83 -3.57 0.34
C MET A 120 -23.44 -3.36 0.94
N ILE A 121 -22.96 -2.12 0.98
CA ILE A 121 -21.66 -1.76 1.58
C ILE A 121 -21.62 -2.13 3.06
N ALA A 122 -22.69 -1.86 3.81
CA ALA A 122 -22.74 -2.20 5.24
C ALA A 122 -22.62 -3.70 5.53
N LYS A 123 -22.92 -4.54 4.55
CA LYS A 123 -22.77 -6.00 4.66
C LYS A 123 -21.36 -6.50 4.32
N MET A 124 -20.45 -5.65 3.86
CA MET A 124 -19.10 -6.05 3.48
C MET A 124 -18.17 -6.34 4.67
N THR A 125 -18.54 -5.87 5.87
CA THR A 125 -17.81 -6.14 7.10
C THR A 125 -18.76 -6.52 8.22
N ASP A 126 -18.34 -7.43 9.10
CA ASP A 126 -19.09 -7.82 10.27
C ASP A 126 -18.84 -6.89 11.48
N ALA A 127 -19.50 -7.18 12.62
CA ALA A 127 -19.36 -6.45 13.89
C ALA A 127 -17.96 -6.58 14.52
N ASN A 128 -17.12 -7.49 14.03
CA ASN A 128 -15.73 -7.65 14.44
C ASN A 128 -14.73 -6.97 13.49
N GLY A 129 -15.22 -6.25 12.48
CA GLY A 129 -14.39 -5.60 11.46
C GLY A 129 -13.81 -6.56 10.43
N ARG A 130 -14.33 -7.80 10.36
CA ARG A 130 -13.87 -8.83 9.42
C ARG A 130 -14.66 -8.71 8.11
N ILE A 131 -13.97 -8.83 6.99
CA ILE A 131 -14.57 -8.82 5.65
C ILE A 131 -15.44 -10.07 5.48
N THR A 132 -16.65 -9.92 4.95
CA THR A 132 -17.67 -10.97 4.90
C THR A 132 -17.73 -11.72 3.57
N ILE A 133 -16.91 -11.33 2.59
CA ILE A 133 -16.83 -12.03 1.30
C ILE A 133 -16.46 -13.50 1.55
N PRO A 134 -17.29 -14.47 1.11
CA PRO A 134 -16.95 -15.89 1.25
C PRO A 134 -15.61 -16.22 0.60
N HIS A 135 -14.81 -17.06 1.25
CA HIS A 135 -13.47 -17.46 0.78
C HIS A 135 -12.42 -16.33 0.70
N PHE A 136 -12.72 -15.13 1.20
CA PHE A 136 -11.79 -14.01 1.18
C PHE A 136 -10.50 -14.30 1.97
N TYR A 137 -10.62 -15.03 3.06
CA TYR A 137 -9.51 -15.33 3.99
C TYR A 137 -8.80 -16.65 3.72
N ASP A 138 -9.18 -17.42 2.69
CA ASP A 138 -8.62 -18.75 2.45
C ASP A 138 -7.09 -18.73 2.23
N ASP A 139 -6.59 -17.65 1.63
CA ASP A 139 -5.15 -17.45 1.36
C ASP A 139 -4.49 -16.46 2.34
N VAL A 140 -5.18 -16.08 3.40
CA VAL A 140 -4.63 -15.20 4.46
C VAL A 140 -3.90 -16.06 5.49
N GLU A 141 -2.59 -15.93 5.52
CA GLU A 141 -1.78 -16.62 6.52
C GLU A 141 -1.84 -15.90 7.87
N GLU A 142 -1.96 -16.69 8.94
CA GLU A 142 -1.80 -16.16 10.29
C GLU A 142 -0.33 -15.85 10.56
N LEU A 143 -0.08 -14.71 11.18
CA LEU A 143 1.28 -14.29 11.53
C LEU A 143 1.88 -15.28 12.55
N PRO A 144 3.11 -15.76 12.30
CA PRO A 144 3.82 -16.53 13.30
C PRO A 144 4.00 -15.77 14.61
N ASP A 145 3.97 -16.45 15.75
CA ASP A 145 4.12 -15.83 17.07
C ASP A 145 5.39 -14.98 17.20
N ALA A 146 6.49 -15.42 16.56
CA ALA A 146 7.73 -14.66 16.55
C ALA A 146 7.58 -13.30 15.83
N GLU A 147 6.85 -13.28 14.73
CA GLU A 147 6.57 -12.05 13.97
C GLU A 147 5.59 -11.14 14.73
N ARG A 148 4.55 -11.69 15.34
CA ARG A 148 3.65 -10.91 16.20
C ARG A 148 4.39 -10.27 17.37
N LYS A 149 5.31 -10.99 18.01
CA LYS A 149 6.17 -10.42 19.08
C LYS A 149 7.07 -9.30 18.57
N MET A 150 7.62 -9.45 17.37
CA MET A 150 8.43 -8.41 16.74
C MET A 150 7.60 -7.16 16.43
N ILE A 151 6.40 -7.30 15.85
CA ILE A 151 5.47 -6.19 15.61
C ILE A 151 5.08 -5.52 16.93
N ALA A 152 4.78 -6.30 17.98
CA ALA A 152 4.45 -5.77 19.30
C ALA A 152 5.62 -5.04 19.99
N SER A 153 6.87 -5.27 19.56
CA SER A 153 8.05 -4.55 20.06
C SER A 153 8.23 -3.16 19.42
N ILE A 154 7.49 -2.87 18.34
CA ILE A 154 7.52 -1.55 17.70
C ILE A 154 6.85 -0.55 18.65
N PRO A 155 7.56 0.53 19.07
CA PRO A 155 6.95 1.53 19.94
C PRO A 155 5.75 2.18 19.27
N PHE A 156 4.57 2.06 19.88
CA PHE A 156 3.33 2.65 19.40
C PHE A 156 2.51 3.20 20.56
N ASP A 157 2.27 4.50 20.56
CA ASP A 157 1.42 5.19 21.52
C ASP A 157 0.05 5.45 20.87
N GLU A 158 -0.93 4.59 21.20
CA GLU A 158 -2.28 4.66 20.65
C GLU A 158 -2.98 5.98 20.99
N GLU A 159 -2.77 6.50 22.20
CA GLU A 159 -3.37 7.76 22.61
C GLU A 159 -2.78 8.97 21.86
N LYS A 160 -1.48 8.96 21.63
CA LYS A 160 -0.82 9.96 20.78
C LYS A 160 -1.30 9.87 19.33
N TYR A 161 -1.47 8.65 18.83
CA TYR A 161 -1.97 8.39 17.46
C TYR A 161 -3.40 8.90 17.31
N LYS A 162 -4.31 8.59 18.24
CA LYS A 162 -5.69 9.10 18.24
C LYS A 162 -5.74 10.62 18.28
N ARG A 163 -4.95 11.25 19.16
CA ARG A 163 -4.86 12.72 19.24
C ARG A 163 -4.34 13.36 17.95
N ALA A 164 -3.35 12.74 17.29
CA ALA A 164 -2.80 13.26 16.04
C ALA A 164 -3.82 13.23 14.88
N LEU A 165 -4.75 12.28 14.92
CA LEU A 165 -5.83 12.12 13.93
C LEU A 165 -7.15 12.79 14.31
N ASP A 166 -7.23 13.37 15.52
CA ASP A 166 -8.44 13.95 16.10
C ASP A 166 -9.64 12.97 16.12
N VAL A 167 -9.37 11.73 16.58
CA VAL A 167 -10.38 10.67 16.71
C VAL A 167 -10.42 10.14 18.14
N GLU A 168 -11.62 9.80 18.63
CA GLU A 168 -11.81 9.25 19.98
C GLU A 168 -11.54 7.74 20.04
N GLU A 169 -11.84 7.00 18.96
CA GLU A 169 -11.74 5.54 18.91
C GLU A 169 -11.11 5.07 17.57
N LEU A 170 -10.31 4.01 17.64
CA LEU A 170 -9.78 3.32 16.47
C LEU A 170 -10.66 2.13 16.11
N ARG A 171 -10.84 1.88 14.82
CA ARG A 171 -11.67 0.80 14.29
C ARG A 171 -10.81 -0.18 13.49
N GLY A 172 -11.24 -1.44 13.41
CA GLY A 172 -10.64 -2.47 12.58
C GLY A 172 -10.93 -3.87 13.09
N GLU A 173 -10.29 -4.88 12.51
CA GLU A 173 -10.50 -6.29 12.85
C GLU A 173 -10.11 -6.56 14.31
N LYS A 174 -11.05 -7.14 15.07
CA LYS A 174 -10.83 -7.47 16.49
C LYS A 174 -9.78 -8.57 16.64
N GLY A 175 -8.99 -8.49 17.72
CA GLY A 175 -7.93 -9.46 18.02
C GLY A 175 -6.56 -9.09 17.45
N TYR A 176 -6.46 -7.95 16.76
CA TYR A 176 -5.22 -7.43 16.21
C TYR A 176 -4.94 -6.01 16.71
N SER A 177 -3.66 -5.70 16.92
CA SER A 177 -3.21 -4.35 17.26
C SER A 177 -3.39 -3.39 16.08
N THR A 178 -3.34 -2.10 16.33
CA THR A 178 -3.42 -1.07 15.27
C THR A 178 -2.35 -1.25 14.19
N ILE A 179 -1.12 -1.58 14.59
CA ILE A 179 -0.03 -1.85 13.65
C ILE A 179 -0.34 -3.10 12.81
N GLU A 180 -0.82 -4.19 13.41
CA GLU A 180 -1.20 -5.39 12.66
C GLU A 180 -2.34 -5.11 11.68
N ARG A 181 -3.36 -4.36 12.09
CA ARG A 181 -4.51 -4.00 11.24
C ARG A 181 -4.10 -3.23 10.00
N ASN A 182 -3.20 -2.27 10.15
CA ASN A 182 -2.81 -1.41 9.03
C ASN A 182 -1.66 -1.95 8.16
N SER A 183 -1.00 -3.06 8.56
CA SER A 183 0.15 -3.60 7.85
C SER A 183 0.05 -5.09 7.50
N CYS A 184 -0.60 -5.90 8.33
CA CYS A 184 -0.60 -7.36 8.23
C CYS A 184 -1.99 -7.97 8.05
N ARG A 185 -3.04 -7.16 8.16
CA ARG A 185 -4.43 -7.61 7.95
C ARG A 185 -5.03 -6.94 6.71
N PRO A 186 -5.94 -7.65 6.01
CA PRO A 186 -6.66 -7.02 4.92
C PRO A 186 -7.66 -5.99 5.44
N SER A 187 -8.00 -5.00 4.63
CA SER A 187 -9.05 -4.04 4.92
C SER A 187 -9.99 -3.84 3.74
N PHE A 188 -11.21 -3.39 4.01
CA PHE A 188 -12.19 -2.95 3.02
C PHE A 188 -12.54 -1.50 3.31
N ASP A 189 -12.41 -0.64 2.29
CA ASP A 189 -12.62 0.79 2.43
C ASP A 189 -13.48 1.36 1.30
N VAL A 190 -14.33 2.34 1.63
CA VAL A 190 -15.09 3.14 0.69
C VAL A 190 -14.31 4.41 0.38
N CYS A 191 -13.70 4.46 -0.79
CA CYS A 191 -12.90 5.61 -1.23
C CYS A 191 -13.74 6.77 -1.77
N GLY A 192 -14.99 6.49 -2.17
CA GLY A 192 -15.93 7.48 -2.63
C GLY A 192 -17.32 6.89 -2.75
N ILE A 193 -18.35 7.70 -2.47
CA ILE A 193 -19.76 7.35 -2.65
C ILE A 193 -20.54 8.59 -3.05
N TRP A 194 -21.38 8.50 -4.06
CA TRP A 194 -22.20 9.63 -4.51
C TRP A 194 -23.45 9.18 -5.27
N GLY A 195 -24.39 10.10 -5.40
CA GLY A 195 -25.65 9.94 -6.13
C GLY A 195 -26.65 11.01 -5.71
N GLY A 196 -27.75 11.14 -6.43
CA GLY A 196 -28.80 12.10 -6.13
C GLY A 196 -28.35 13.55 -6.29
N HIS A 197 -28.93 14.45 -5.50
CA HIS A 197 -28.63 15.86 -5.53
C HIS A 197 -27.48 16.17 -4.57
N ILE A 198 -26.35 16.61 -5.12
CA ILE A 198 -25.12 16.96 -4.36
C ILE A 198 -24.82 18.46 -4.41
N GLY A 199 -25.68 19.28 -5.08
CA GLY A 199 -25.52 20.72 -5.15
C GLY A 199 -26.13 21.44 -3.94
N GLU A 200 -26.02 22.77 -3.92
CA GLU A 200 -26.63 23.61 -2.90
C GLU A 200 -28.16 23.49 -2.90
N GLY A 201 -28.77 23.66 -1.73
CA GLY A 201 -30.21 23.59 -1.53
C GLY A 201 -30.75 22.16 -1.38
N SER A 202 -32.08 22.05 -1.28
CA SER A 202 -32.77 20.76 -1.10
C SER A 202 -33.49 20.36 -2.39
N LYS A 203 -33.47 19.05 -2.72
CA LYS A 203 -34.23 18.47 -3.82
C LYS A 203 -34.84 17.15 -3.37
N THR A 204 -36.18 17.03 -3.46
CA THR A 204 -36.92 15.83 -3.10
C THR A 204 -36.83 14.80 -4.23
N VAL A 205 -35.64 14.22 -4.43
CA VAL A 205 -35.34 13.31 -5.52
C VAL A 205 -35.08 11.89 -4.98
N LEU A 206 -35.60 10.89 -5.71
CA LEU A 206 -35.19 9.51 -5.68
C LEU A 206 -34.34 9.30 -6.95
N PRO A 207 -33.01 9.18 -6.84
CA PRO A 207 -32.15 9.17 -8.02
C PRO A 207 -32.32 7.86 -8.79
N SER A 208 -32.01 7.90 -10.08
CA SER A 208 -31.95 6.71 -10.93
C SER A 208 -30.70 5.88 -10.73
N LYS A 209 -29.61 6.49 -10.23
CA LYS A 209 -28.32 5.84 -10.05
C LYS A 209 -27.61 6.26 -8.76
N ALA A 210 -26.76 5.37 -8.27
CA ALA A 210 -25.78 5.62 -7.21
C ALA A 210 -24.44 4.99 -7.57
N TYR A 211 -23.36 5.54 -7.05
CA TYR A 211 -21.99 5.14 -7.39
C TYR A 211 -21.13 4.99 -6.14
N ALA A 212 -20.19 4.07 -6.18
CA ALA A 212 -19.14 3.97 -5.18
C ALA A 212 -17.81 3.58 -5.81
N LYS A 213 -16.74 4.04 -5.17
CA LYS A 213 -15.36 3.57 -5.35
C LYS A 213 -14.97 2.77 -4.13
N LEU A 214 -14.67 1.51 -4.34
CA LEU A 214 -14.42 0.54 -3.27
C LEU A 214 -13.03 -0.05 -3.42
N SER A 215 -12.35 -0.31 -2.31
CA SER A 215 -11.05 -0.96 -2.34
C SER A 215 -10.90 -1.99 -1.22
N CYS A 216 -10.11 -3.02 -1.49
CA CYS A 216 -9.53 -3.89 -0.47
C CYS A 216 -8.03 -3.74 -0.44
N ARG A 217 -7.44 -3.55 0.73
CA ARG A 217 -6.02 -3.86 0.91
C ARG A 217 -5.90 -5.36 1.16
N LEU A 218 -4.98 -5.99 0.46
CA LEU A 218 -4.77 -7.43 0.48
C LEU A 218 -3.46 -7.73 1.22
N VAL A 219 -3.39 -8.89 1.87
CA VAL A 219 -2.14 -9.34 2.46
C VAL A 219 -1.39 -10.27 1.49
N PRO A 220 -0.09 -10.52 1.70
CA PRO A 220 0.66 -11.47 0.88
C PRO A 220 -0.08 -12.82 0.75
N HIS A 221 0.12 -13.48 -0.40
CA HIS A 221 -0.55 -14.72 -0.83
C HIS A 221 -2.00 -14.56 -1.31
N GLN A 222 -2.69 -13.45 -1.03
CA GLN A 222 -3.98 -13.17 -1.68
C GLN A 222 -3.75 -12.75 -3.14
N ASP A 223 -4.37 -13.49 -4.07
CA ASP A 223 -4.40 -13.13 -5.49
C ASP A 223 -5.53 -12.12 -5.73
N TYR A 224 -5.18 -10.92 -6.16
CA TYR A 224 -6.15 -9.86 -6.45
C TYR A 224 -7.14 -10.23 -7.56
N ASN A 225 -6.78 -11.11 -8.49
CA ASN A 225 -7.72 -11.59 -9.51
C ASN A 225 -8.78 -12.51 -8.89
N LYS A 226 -8.36 -13.45 -8.04
CA LYS A 226 -9.27 -14.29 -7.25
C LYS A 226 -10.19 -13.43 -6.38
N ILE A 227 -9.63 -12.43 -5.69
CA ILE A 227 -10.41 -11.51 -4.86
C ILE A 227 -11.39 -10.69 -5.70
N ASN A 228 -11.00 -10.23 -6.91
CA ASN A 228 -11.91 -9.56 -7.83
C ASN A 228 -13.12 -10.42 -8.17
N GLU A 229 -12.92 -11.70 -8.50
CA GLU A 229 -14.01 -12.62 -8.78
C GLU A 229 -14.93 -12.85 -7.57
N LEU A 230 -14.34 -13.10 -6.39
CA LEU A 230 -15.08 -13.29 -5.14
C LEU A 230 -15.88 -12.04 -4.76
N PHE A 231 -15.29 -10.87 -4.88
CA PHE A 231 -15.97 -9.60 -4.64
C PHE A 231 -17.14 -9.41 -5.58
N ALA A 232 -16.93 -9.57 -6.89
CA ALA A 232 -17.96 -9.36 -7.88
C ALA A 232 -19.16 -10.30 -7.66
N GLN A 233 -18.92 -11.58 -7.41
CA GLN A 233 -19.95 -12.56 -7.11
C GLN A 233 -20.73 -12.22 -5.83
N TYR A 234 -20.01 -11.95 -4.75
CA TYR A 234 -20.63 -11.66 -3.47
C TYR A 234 -21.40 -10.35 -3.50
N PHE A 235 -20.79 -9.26 -3.97
CA PHE A 235 -21.42 -7.95 -4.01
C PHE A 235 -22.67 -7.96 -4.90
N GLN A 236 -22.62 -8.65 -6.06
CA GLN A 236 -23.77 -8.85 -6.93
C GLN A 236 -24.90 -9.64 -6.22
N SER A 237 -24.54 -10.62 -5.39
CA SER A 237 -25.54 -11.44 -4.65
C SER A 237 -26.29 -10.66 -3.57
N LEU A 238 -25.72 -9.56 -3.09
CA LEU A 238 -26.36 -8.68 -2.10
C LEU A 238 -27.44 -7.78 -2.71
N ALA A 239 -27.44 -7.64 -4.03
CA ALA A 239 -28.36 -6.75 -4.73
C ALA A 239 -29.80 -7.31 -4.75
N PRO A 240 -30.81 -6.55 -4.31
CA PRO A 240 -32.20 -6.93 -4.48
C PRO A 240 -32.59 -6.84 -5.97
N LYS A 241 -33.62 -7.59 -6.37
CA LYS A 241 -34.15 -7.59 -7.75
C LYS A 241 -34.66 -6.23 -8.25
N SER A 242 -34.85 -5.27 -7.34
CA SER A 242 -35.32 -3.92 -7.64
C SER A 242 -34.26 -2.99 -8.23
N VAL A 243 -33.00 -3.41 -8.28
CA VAL A 243 -31.89 -2.65 -8.86
C VAL A 243 -31.01 -3.52 -9.76
N LYS A 244 -30.20 -2.85 -10.59
CA LYS A 244 -29.13 -3.48 -11.36
C LYS A 244 -27.79 -2.97 -10.83
N VAL A 245 -26.82 -3.87 -10.69
CA VAL A 245 -25.47 -3.52 -10.24
C VAL A 245 -24.48 -3.79 -11.36
N LYS A 246 -23.64 -2.80 -11.63
CA LYS A 246 -22.48 -2.93 -12.52
C LYS A 246 -21.23 -2.75 -11.68
N ILE A 247 -20.34 -3.74 -11.74
CA ILE A 247 -19.05 -3.72 -11.08
C ILE A 247 -17.98 -3.66 -12.16
N THR A 248 -17.08 -2.70 -12.06
CA THR A 248 -15.95 -2.57 -12.98
C THR A 248 -14.66 -2.67 -12.14
N PHE A 249 -13.86 -3.70 -12.39
CA PHE A 249 -12.54 -3.79 -11.80
C PHE A 249 -11.65 -2.70 -12.41
N SER A 250 -11.03 -1.89 -11.56
CA SER A 250 -10.20 -0.76 -11.99
C SER A 250 -8.73 -1.20 -12.08
N HIS A 251 -8.17 -1.63 -10.97
CA HIS A 251 -6.78 -2.10 -10.90
C HIS A 251 -6.56 -2.99 -9.68
N GLY A 252 -5.45 -3.71 -9.69
CA GLY A 252 -5.01 -4.53 -8.56
C GLY A 252 -3.52 -4.79 -8.59
N GLY A 253 -3.01 -5.25 -7.46
CA GLY A 253 -1.61 -5.64 -7.31
C GLY A 253 -1.44 -6.60 -6.13
N HIS A 254 -0.48 -7.50 -6.26
CA HIS A 254 -0.17 -8.44 -5.17
C HIS A 254 0.58 -7.73 -4.04
N GLY A 255 0.43 -8.25 -2.82
CA GLY A 255 1.31 -7.90 -1.72
C GLY A 255 2.71 -8.50 -1.91
N TYR A 256 3.63 -8.04 -1.09
CA TYR A 256 5.03 -8.49 -1.11
C TYR A 256 5.53 -8.77 0.30
N VAL A 257 6.37 -9.81 0.46
CA VAL A 257 7.15 -10.06 1.68
C VAL A 257 8.59 -10.32 1.33
N CYS A 258 9.47 -9.56 1.97
CA CYS A 258 10.92 -9.79 1.96
C CYS A 258 11.31 -10.72 3.10
N PRO A 259 11.85 -11.92 2.83
CA PRO A 259 12.34 -12.79 3.89
C PRO A 259 13.53 -12.16 4.63
N ILE A 260 13.39 -11.95 5.92
CA ILE A 260 14.46 -11.37 6.77
C ILE A 260 15.70 -12.26 6.93
N SER A 261 15.60 -13.53 6.49
CA SER A 261 16.73 -14.47 6.44
C SER A 261 17.63 -14.29 5.22
N LEU A 262 17.22 -13.49 4.22
CA LEU A 262 18.05 -13.24 3.04
C LEU A 262 19.39 -12.59 3.43
N PRO A 263 20.51 -13.06 2.88
CA PRO A 263 21.81 -12.43 3.11
C PRO A 263 21.82 -10.94 2.77
N ALA A 264 21.22 -10.53 1.65
CA ALA A 264 21.08 -9.13 1.27
C ALA A 264 20.26 -8.29 2.26
N TYR A 265 19.24 -8.88 2.92
CA TYR A 265 18.53 -8.20 4.01
C TYR A 265 19.45 -7.94 5.19
N LYS A 266 20.34 -8.90 5.53
CA LYS A 266 21.34 -8.71 6.60
C LYS A 266 22.36 -7.64 6.26
N ALA A 267 22.77 -7.55 5.00
CA ALA A 267 23.61 -6.45 4.54
C ALA A 267 22.92 -5.09 4.72
N ALA A 268 21.63 -4.99 4.40
CA ALA A 268 20.85 -3.77 4.63
C ALA A 268 20.71 -3.44 6.13
N GLU A 269 20.50 -4.44 6.99
CA GLU A 269 20.51 -4.23 8.47
C GLU A 269 21.85 -3.61 8.92
N GLN A 270 22.98 -4.13 8.43
CA GLN A 270 24.32 -3.63 8.78
C GLN A 270 24.53 -2.19 8.30
N GLY A 271 24.13 -1.89 7.05
CA GLY A 271 24.23 -0.53 6.52
C GLY A 271 23.42 0.49 7.34
N PHE A 272 22.20 0.13 7.74
CA PHE A 272 21.40 0.98 8.61
C PHE A 272 22.01 1.14 10.01
N GLU A 273 22.49 0.05 10.61
CA GLU A 273 23.13 0.09 11.94
C GLU A 273 24.37 0.98 11.95
N GLN A 274 25.18 0.91 10.90
CA GLN A 274 26.36 1.77 10.71
C GLN A 274 25.97 3.25 10.61
N ALA A 275 24.98 3.60 9.80
CA ALA A 275 24.60 4.99 9.54
C ALA A 275 23.77 5.63 10.67
N PHE A 276 22.90 4.84 11.30
CA PHE A 276 21.97 5.36 12.33
C PHE A 276 22.41 5.02 13.75
N GLY A 277 23.46 4.21 13.96
CA GLY A 277 23.92 3.78 15.27
C GLY A 277 22.96 2.84 16.00
N LYS A 278 21.95 2.34 15.31
CA LYS A 278 20.92 1.44 15.83
C LYS A 278 20.55 0.41 14.76
N ARG A 279 20.37 -0.84 15.18
CA ARG A 279 19.83 -1.88 14.30
C ARG A 279 18.41 -1.51 13.89
N PRO A 280 18.07 -1.57 12.58
CA PRO A 280 16.74 -1.23 12.12
C PRO A 280 15.72 -2.28 12.57
N LEU A 281 14.50 -1.83 12.83
CA LEU A 281 13.37 -2.73 13.06
C LEU A 281 12.84 -3.25 11.73
N ALA A 282 12.48 -4.52 11.69
CA ALA A 282 11.74 -5.08 10.57
C ALA A 282 10.27 -4.66 10.69
N ALA A 283 9.73 -3.97 9.70
CA ALA A 283 8.38 -3.44 9.73
C ALA A 283 7.62 -3.75 8.44
N ARG A 284 6.41 -4.30 8.55
CA ARG A 284 5.48 -4.35 7.42
C ARG A 284 4.78 -3.00 7.26
N ARG A 285 4.44 -2.63 6.02
CA ARG A 285 3.76 -1.38 5.68
C ARG A 285 2.40 -1.64 5.06
N GLY A 286 1.48 -0.71 5.32
CA GLY A 286 0.12 -0.79 4.82
C GLY A 286 -0.05 -0.35 3.37
N GLY A 287 0.88 0.42 2.86
CA GLY A 287 0.90 0.86 1.47
C GLY A 287 1.14 -0.28 0.49
N SER A 288 0.82 -0.02 -0.77
CA SER A 288 1.05 -0.96 -1.87
C SER A 288 1.96 -0.30 -2.89
N ILE A 289 3.02 -0.98 -3.28
CA ILE A 289 3.88 -0.65 -4.41
C ILE A 289 3.79 -1.85 -5.37
N PRO A 290 2.81 -1.87 -6.27
CA PRO A 290 2.47 -3.08 -7.06
C PRO A 290 3.64 -3.62 -7.86
N ILE A 291 4.53 -2.75 -8.33
CA ILE A 291 5.68 -3.12 -9.14
C ILE A 291 6.67 -4.04 -8.41
N ILE A 292 6.75 -3.97 -7.08
CA ILE A 292 7.66 -4.84 -6.31
C ILE A 292 7.31 -6.32 -6.50
N SER A 293 6.02 -6.65 -6.51
CA SER A 293 5.57 -8.01 -6.80
C SER A 293 5.80 -8.40 -8.27
N VAL A 294 5.76 -7.45 -9.18
CA VAL A 294 6.02 -7.66 -10.62
C VAL A 294 7.50 -7.97 -10.84
N PHE A 295 8.43 -7.32 -10.14
CA PHE A 295 9.85 -7.68 -10.18
C PHE A 295 10.07 -9.16 -9.82
N GLU A 296 9.49 -9.61 -8.72
CA GLU A 296 9.59 -11.03 -8.33
C GLU A 296 8.96 -11.96 -9.38
N LYS A 297 7.76 -11.64 -9.85
CA LYS A 297 7.03 -12.42 -10.85
C LYS A 297 7.79 -12.53 -12.17
N VAL A 298 8.31 -11.42 -12.69
CA VAL A 298 8.91 -11.34 -14.03
C VAL A 298 10.39 -11.70 -14.01
N LEU A 299 11.16 -11.20 -13.06
CA LEU A 299 12.61 -11.40 -13.00
C LEU A 299 13.01 -12.59 -12.12
N GLY A 300 12.13 -13.04 -11.22
CA GLY A 300 12.43 -14.11 -10.24
C GLY A 300 13.37 -13.66 -9.12
N VAL A 301 13.49 -12.35 -8.89
CA VAL A 301 14.44 -11.74 -7.96
C VAL A 301 13.73 -11.10 -6.79
N LYS A 302 14.25 -11.30 -5.59
CA LYS A 302 13.74 -10.65 -4.38
C LYS A 302 14.19 -9.19 -4.30
N THR A 303 13.34 -8.36 -3.70
CA THR A 303 13.59 -6.92 -3.52
C THR A 303 13.84 -6.61 -2.06
N ILE A 304 14.90 -5.90 -1.77
CA ILE A 304 15.14 -5.26 -0.47
C ILE A 304 14.57 -3.84 -0.51
N LEU A 305 13.68 -3.53 0.43
CA LEU A 305 13.04 -2.22 0.54
C LEU A 305 13.77 -1.39 1.60
N MET A 306 14.68 -0.55 1.15
CA MET A 306 15.60 0.24 1.95
C MET A 306 15.24 1.72 1.83
N GLY A 307 14.09 2.11 2.40
CA GLY A 307 13.57 3.46 2.32
C GLY A 307 13.99 4.35 3.48
N PHE A 308 13.98 5.66 3.24
CA PHE A 308 14.46 6.70 4.14
C PHE A 308 13.42 7.79 4.41
N GLY A 309 12.24 7.71 3.78
CA GLY A 309 11.15 8.64 4.00
C GLY A 309 10.65 8.63 5.46
N LEU A 310 9.93 9.67 5.85
CA LEU A 310 9.26 9.80 7.14
C LEU A 310 7.82 10.26 6.93
N GLU A 311 6.93 9.85 7.82
CA GLU A 311 5.53 10.32 7.77
C GLU A 311 5.44 11.85 7.84
N SER A 312 6.37 12.51 8.55
CA SER A 312 6.46 13.97 8.64
C SER A 312 6.91 14.66 7.34
N ASN A 313 7.33 13.91 6.34
CA ASN A 313 7.79 14.44 5.05
C ASN A 313 6.63 14.89 4.14
N ALA A 314 5.37 14.60 4.53
CA ALA A 314 4.17 15.07 3.87
C ALA A 314 4.09 14.68 2.37
N ILE A 315 4.45 13.44 2.03
CA ILE A 315 4.31 12.91 0.67
C ILE A 315 2.85 13.04 0.20
N HIS A 316 2.62 13.25 -1.10
CA HIS A 316 1.31 13.48 -1.72
C HIS A 316 0.52 14.66 -1.11
N SER A 317 1.19 15.53 -0.35
CA SER A 317 0.59 16.62 0.42
C SER A 317 1.31 17.95 0.14
N PRO A 318 0.72 19.10 0.47
CA PRO A 318 1.45 20.37 0.48
C PRO A 318 2.63 20.34 1.45
N ASN A 319 3.69 21.05 1.07
CA ASN A 319 4.93 21.14 1.86
C ASN A 319 5.71 19.81 2.00
N GLU A 320 5.66 18.98 0.98
CA GLU A 320 6.55 17.83 0.90
C GLU A 320 8.01 18.27 1.09
N ASN A 321 8.73 17.51 1.89
CA ASN A 321 10.10 17.86 2.26
C ASN A 321 10.92 16.63 2.56
N PHE A 322 12.26 16.79 2.55
CA PHE A 322 13.18 15.73 2.92
C PHE A 322 14.30 16.29 3.81
N SER A 323 14.65 15.56 4.89
CA SER A 323 15.68 15.97 5.83
C SER A 323 17.08 15.76 5.24
N LEU A 324 17.94 16.81 5.28
CA LEU A 324 19.33 16.68 4.85
C LEU A 324 20.15 15.74 5.75
N ASP A 325 19.79 15.60 7.03
CA ASP A 325 20.45 14.65 7.93
C ASP A 325 20.10 13.21 7.54
N ILE A 326 18.82 12.94 7.27
CA ILE A 326 18.37 11.63 6.77
C ILE A 326 18.97 11.34 5.40
N PHE A 327 19.03 12.33 4.51
CA PHE A 327 19.68 12.19 3.20
C PHE A 327 21.14 11.74 3.34
N ARG A 328 21.93 12.39 4.20
CA ARG A 328 23.32 12.02 4.46
C ARG A 328 23.44 10.60 5.04
N LYS A 329 22.65 10.30 6.08
CA LYS A 329 22.63 8.97 6.69
C LYS A 329 22.16 7.89 5.70
N GLY A 330 21.25 8.23 4.81
CA GLY A 330 20.81 7.33 3.75
C GLY A 330 21.96 6.94 2.82
N ILE A 331 22.78 7.91 2.40
CA ILE A 331 23.99 7.64 1.61
C ILE A 331 24.93 6.70 2.37
N GLU A 332 25.21 7.00 3.66
CA GLU A 332 26.06 6.16 4.51
C GLU A 332 25.48 4.73 4.65
N ALA A 333 24.17 4.60 4.81
CA ALA A 333 23.50 3.30 4.92
C ALA A 333 23.57 2.48 3.62
N VAL A 334 23.41 3.12 2.46
CA VAL A 334 23.53 2.45 1.17
C VAL A 334 24.97 2.05 0.89
N VAL A 335 25.94 2.90 1.21
CA VAL A 335 27.38 2.52 1.13
C VAL A 335 27.65 1.31 2.02
N GLY A 336 27.21 1.32 3.28
CA GLY A 336 27.36 0.20 4.21
C GLY A 336 26.65 -1.08 3.73
N PHE A 337 25.50 -0.95 3.04
CA PHE A 337 24.85 -2.09 2.38
C PHE A 337 25.77 -2.73 1.34
N HIS A 338 26.33 -1.95 0.42
CA HIS A 338 27.20 -2.46 -0.62
C HIS A 338 28.49 -3.09 -0.06
N GLU A 339 29.10 -2.47 0.96
CA GLU A 339 30.27 -3.02 1.64
C GLU A 339 29.99 -4.35 2.33
N ALA A 340 28.82 -4.47 3.00
CA ALA A 340 28.40 -5.70 3.65
C ALA A 340 27.99 -6.78 2.64
N TYR A 341 27.35 -6.38 1.53
CA TYR A 341 26.94 -7.29 0.46
C TYR A 341 28.14 -7.90 -0.28
N ASP A 342 29.23 -7.17 -0.43
CA ASP A 342 30.49 -7.67 -1.02
C ASP A 342 31.14 -8.82 -0.21
N GLN A 343 30.69 -9.04 1.02
CA GLN A 343 31.23 -10.09 1.91
C GLN A 343 30.40 -11.38 1.90
N LEU A 344 29.28 -11.38 1.16
CA LEU A 344 28.39 -12.55 1.04
C LEU A 344 28.87 -13.49 -0.07
#